data_852d1e441c172df5e959bd9470938714
#
_entry.id   852d1e441c172df5e959bd9470938714
#
_cell.length_a   1.000
_cell.length_b   1.000
_cell.length_c   1.000
_cell.angle_alpha   90.00
_cell.angle_beta   90.00
_cell.angle_gamma   90.00
#
_symmetry.space_group_name_H-M   'P 1'
#
loop_
_entity.id
_entity.type
_entity.pdbx_description
1 polymer ?
#
loop_
_entity_poly.entity_id
_entity_poly.type
_entity_poly.pdbx_seq_one_letter_code
_entity_poly.pdbx_strand_id
1 'polypeptide(L)'
;MEAAIVDQQISDAELDIMKIIWANEGPALFAHIMDSLAAKGKTWQKNTVIMLLSRLKDKGYLKAKKIGRRNEYIPLVSETEYQTFQTKKLLDKVYEGNVKGLVSNLIQSDLLTGEEYRELKKLLDGGR
;
A
#
# COMPACT_ATOMS: atom_id res chain seq x y z
N MET A 1 -17.44 6.30 0.75
CA MET A 1 -17.09 5.21 -0.15
C MET A 1 -15.60 4.98 -0.14
N GLU A 2 -15.20 3.75 -0.16
CA GLU A 2 -13.79 3.41 -0.11
C GLU A 2 -13.00 4.02 -1.26
N ALA A 3 -13.61 4.09 -2.44
CA ALA A 3 -12.92 4.65 -3.61
C ALA A 3 -12.49 6.09 -3.36
N ALA A 4 -13.32 6.87 -2.68
CA ALA A 4 -12.99 8.26 -2.39
C ALA A 4 -11.84 8.37 -1.40
N ILE A 5 -11.78 7.46 -0.43
CA ILE A 5 -10.71 7.43 0.57
C ILE A 5 -9.38 7.07 -0.09
N VAL A 6 -9.40 6.04 -0.92
CA VAL A 6 -8.18 5.56 -1.60
C VAL A 6 -7.64 6.59 -2.58
N ASP A 7 -8.49 7.51 -3.01
CA ASP A 7 -8.10 8.56 -3.95
C ASP A 7 -7.13 9.57 -3.34
N GLN A 8 -7.06 9.65 -2.02
CA GLN A 8 -6.13 10.55 -1.35
C GLN A 8 -4.69 10.10 -1.58
N GLN A 9 -3.86 11.06 -1.96
CA GLN A 9 -2.44 10.79 -2.15
C GLN A 9 -1.74 10.68 -0.81
N ILE A 10 -0.87 9.70 -0.70
CA ILE A 10 -0.01 9.60 0.47
C ILE A 10 1.44 9.68 0.02
N SER A 11 2.29 10.19 0.91
CA SER A 11 3.71 10.32 0.63
C SER A 11 4.40 8.96 0.71
N ASP A 12 5.63 8.90 0.22
CA ASP A 12 6.43 7.69 0.34
C ASP A 12 6.62 7.28 1.80
N ALA A 13 6.84 8.26 2.66
CA ALA A 13 7.00 7.98 4.09
C ALA A 13 5.71 7.44 4.70
N GLU A 14 4.58 8.01 4.33
CA GLU A 14 3.29 7.51 4.78
C GLU A 14 3.03 6.10 4.28
N LEU A 15 3.41 5.82 3.03
CA LEU A 15 3.26 4.49 2.47
C LEU A 15 4.12 3.46 3.19
N ASP A 16 5.34 3.85 3.57
CA ASP A 16 6.21 2.96 4.34
C ASP A 16 5.52 2.51 5.63
N ILE A 17 4.84 3.42 6.29
CA ILE A 17 4.11 3.10 7.51
C ILE A 17 2.93 2.18 7.20
N MET A 18 2.16 2.48 6.16
CA MET A 18 1.03 1.62 5.79
C MET A 18 1.50 0.21 5.46
N LYS A 19 2.63 0.06 4.77
CA LYS A 19 3.14 -1.27 4.46
C LYS A 19 3.43 -2.08 5.71
N ILE A 20 3.92 -1.43 6.75
CA ILE A 20 4.16 -2.10 8.02
C ILE A 20 2.85 -2.55 8.66
N ILE A 21 1.85 -1.68 8.63
CA ILE A 21 0.56 -1.99 9.22
C ILE A 21 -0.11 -3.12 8.45
N TRP A 22 -0.09 -3.08 7.13
CA TRP A 22 -0.66 -4.15 6.31
C TRP A 22 0.04 -5.48 6.56
N ALA A 23 1.38 -5.46 6.67
CA ALA A 23 2.14 -6.69 6.89
C ALA A 23 1.86 -7.32 8.24
N ASN A 24 1.36 -6.56 9.19
CA ASN A 24 1.06 -7.05 10.52
C ASN A 24 -0.21 -7.89 10.56
N GLU A 25 -1.00 -7.86 9.49
CA GLU A 25 -2.23 -8.66 9.36
C GLU A 25 -3.24 -8.36 10.46
N GLY A 26 -3.31 -7.11 10.83
CA GLY A 26 -4.22 -6.67 11.87
C GLY A 26 -3.75 -5.37 12.45
N PRO A 27 -4.41 -4.93 13.53
CA PRO A 27 -4.02 -3.67 14.14
C PRO A 27 -2.57 -3.71 14.61
N ALA A 28 -1.87 -2.60 14.45
CA ALA A 28 -0.46 -2.49 14.81
C ALA A 28 -0.28 -1.49 15.94
N LEU A 29 0.50 -1.86 16.92
CA LEU A 29 0.85 -0.96 18.01
C LEU A 29 1.93 0.00 17.54
N PHE A 30 1.96 1.18 18.16
CA PHE A 30 2.96 2.19 17.82
C PHE A 30 4.38 1.64 17.97
N ALA A 31 4.63 0.90 19.06
CA ALA A 31 5.96 0.33 19.28
C ALA A 31 6.37 -0.62 18.17
N HIS A 32 5.42 -1.41 17.68
CA HIS A 32 5.70 -2.32 16.57
C HIS A 32 6.08 -1.55 15.31
N ILE A 33 5.37 -0.45 15.06
CA ILE A 33 5.66 0.38 13.89
C ILE A 33 7.06 0.96 13.99
N MET A 34 7.44 1.49 15.17
CA MET A 34 8.77 2.03 15.37
C MET A 34 9.86 0.98 15.19
N ASP A 35 9.63 -0.21 15.77
CA ASP A 35 10.61 -1.30 15.68
C ASP A 35 10.77 -1.75 14.22
N SER A 36 9.67 -1.83 13.48
CA SER A 36 9.72 -2.26 12.09
C SER A 36 10.43 -1.25 11.20
N LEU A 37 10.20 0.04 11.47
CA LEU A 37 10.90 1.09 10.74
C LEU A 37 12.40 1.00 10.96
N ALA A 38 12.80 0.83 12.24
CA ALA A 38 14.22 0.71 12.59
C ALA A 38 14.84 -0.50 11.90
N ALA A 39 14.13 -1.61 11.86
CA ALA A 39 14.62 -2.83 11.21
C ALA A 39 14.83 -2.63 9.72
N LYS A 40 14.12 -1.69 9.12
CA LYS A 40 14.26 -1.36 7.70
C LYS A 40 15.24 -0.23 7.46
N GLY A 41 15.97 0.17 8.48
CA GLY A 41 16.96 1.23 8.38
C GLY A 41 16.41 2.63 8.44
N LYS A 42 15.15 2.77 8.82
CA LYS A 42 14.52 4.09 8.91
C LYS A 42 14.49 4.55 10.36
N THR A 43 15.42 5.44 10.69
CA THR A 43 15.58 5.91 12.07
C THR A 43 14.83 7.20 12.31
N TRP A 44 13.58 7.23 11.93
CA TRP A 44 12.74 8.40 12.11
C TRP A 44 12.45 8.60 13.60
N GLN A 45 12.36 9.85 13.99
CA GLN A 45 12.06 10.16 15.36
C GLN A 45 10.59 9.92 15.67
N LYS A 46 10.31 9.69 16.95
CA LYS A 46 8.96 9.38 17.40
C LYS A 46 7.95 10.42 16.95
N ASN A 47 8.30 11.70 17.08
CA ASN A 47 7.37 12.76 16.70
C ASN A 47 7.08 12.77 15.20
N THR A 48 8.08 12.42 14.40
CA THR A 48 7.88 12.32 12.95
C THR A 48 6.87 11.23 12.61
N VAL A 49 7.01 10.08 13.26
CA VAL A 49 6.09 8.96 13.01
C VAL A 49 4.69 9.32 13.48
N ILE A 50 4.56 9.96 14.63
CA ILE A 50 3.26 10.42 15.13
C ILE A 50 2.59 11.35 14.13
N MET A 51 3.35 12.27 13.55
CA MET A 51 2.82 13.21 12.57
C MET A 51 2.35 12.49 11.31
N LEU A 52 3.13 11.53 10.84
CA LEU A 52 2.76 10.76 9.64
C LEU A 52 1.51 9.93 9.88
N LEU A 53 1.40 9.32 11.06
CA LEU A 53 0.21 8.57 11.43
C LEU A 53 -1.02 9.48 11.50
N SER A 54 -0.84 10.69 12.03
CA SER A 54 -1.92 11.66 12.09
C SER A 54 -2.40 12.04 10.71
N ARG A 55 -1.48 12.24 9.77
CA ARG A 55 -1.84 12.54 8.40
C ARG A 55 -2.59 11.41 7.74
N LEU A 56 -2.14 10.17 7.97
CA LEU A 56 -2.82 9.00 7.44
C LEU A 56 -4.24 8.89 7.98
N LYS A 57 -4.40 9.21 9.27
CA LYS A 57 -5.72 9.22 9.88
C LYS A 57 -6.61 10.26 9.23
N ASP A 58 -6.09 11.47 9.02
CA ASP A 58 -6.86 12.53 8.40
C ASP A 58 -7.26 12.20 6.97
N LYS A 59 -6.43 11.44 6.27
CA LYS A 59 -6.72 11.03 4.90
C LYS A 59 -7.63 9.82 4.82
N GLY A 60 -8.01 9.25 5.97
CA GLY A 60 -8.94 8.12 5.99
C GLY A 60 -8.31 6.76 5.77
N TYR A 61 -6.98 6.66 5.82
CA TYR A 61 -6.30 5.40 5.58
C TYR A 61 -6.29 4.48 6.80
N LEU A 62 -6.35 5.08 7.99
CA LEU A 62 -6.35 4.28 9.20
C LEU A 62 -7.12 5.02 10.29
N LYS A 63 -7.39 4.31 11.37
CA LYS A 63 -7.91 4.92 12.58
C LYS A 63 -7.06 4.47 13.74
N ALA A 64 -7.08 5.26 14.81
CA ALA A 64 -6.35 4.96 16.02
C ALA A 64 -7.33 4.56 17.11
N LYS A 65 -6.95 3.56 17.88
CA LYS A 65 -7.74 3.11 19.01
C LYS A 65 -6.83 3.02 20.22
N LYS A 66 -7.28 3.58 21.32
CA LYS A 66 -6.51 3.53 22.54
C LYS A 66 -6.88 2.30 23.34
N ILE A 67 -5.88 1.52 23.71
CA ILE A 67 -6.06 0.34 24.56
C ILE A 67 -5.15 0.50 25.74
N GLY A 68 -5.76 0.87 26.89
CA GLY A 68 -4.97 1.22 28.05
C GLY A 68 -4.11 2.43 27.77
N ARG A 69 -2.80 2.29 27.85
CA ARG A 69 -1.87 3.37 27.56
C ARG A 69 -1.27 3.27 26.17
N ARG A 70 -1.73 2.32 25.36
CA ARG A 70 -1.16 2.07 24.05
C ARG A 70 -2.09 2.56 22.97
N ASN A 71 -1.52 2.94 21.84
CA ASN A 71 -2.28 3.27 20.66
C ASN A 71 -2.13 2.15 19.66
N GLU A 72 -3.28 1.70 19.14
CA GLU A 72 -3.36 0.66 18.15
C GLU A 72 -3.87 1.29 16.86
N TYR A 73 -3.21 1.03 15.74
CA TYR A 73 -3.55 1.61 14.45
C TYR A 73 -4.17 0.55 13.55
N ILE A 74 -5.35 0.85 13.06
CA ILE A 74 -6.20 -0.10 12.34
C ILE A 74 -6.35 0.41 10.90
N PRO A 75 -5.95 -0.36 9.89
CA PRO A 75 -6.10 0.10 8.51
C PRO A 75 -7.57 0.12 8.10
N LEU A 76 -7.97 1.20 7.46
CA LEU A 76 -9.32 1.35 6.89
C LEU A 76 -9.32 1.08 5.39
N VAL A 77 -8.15 1.14 4.78
CA VAL A 77 -7.95 0.83 3.37
C VAL A 77 -7.04 -0.39 3.32
N SER A 78 -7.44 -1.43 2.61
CA SER A 78 -6.60 -2.63 2.49
C SER A 78 -5.48 -2.39 1.50
N GLU A 79 -4.44 -3.21 1.59
CA GLU A 79 -3.33 -3.14 0.66
C GLU A 79 -3.81 -3.39 -0.78
N THR A 80 -4.68 -4.37 -0.96
CA THR A 80 -5.21 -4.67 -2.28
C THR A 80 -6.00 -3.51 -2.85
N GLU A 81 -6.83 -2.87 -2.02
CA GLU A 81 -7.59 -1.70 -2.47
C GLU A 81 -6.66 -0.59 -2.93
N TYR A 82 -5.61 -0.34 -2.15
CA TYR A 82 -4.64 0.69 -2.50
C TYR A 82 -3.92 0.35 -3.80
N GLN A 83 -3.47 -0.90 -3.93
CA GLN A 83 -2.78 -1.35 -5.14
C GLN A 83 -3.67 -1.23 -6.37
N THR A 84 -4.93 -1.65 -6.24
CA THR A 84 -5.88 -1.58 -7.36
C THR A 84 -6.06 -0.14 -7.81
N PHE A 85 -6.23 0.77 -6.86
CA PHE A 85 -6.43 2.15 -7.20
C PHE A 85 -5.19 2.75 -7.88
N GLN A 86 -4.00 2.43 -7.35
CA GLN A 86 -2.76 2.92 -7.95
C GLN A 86 -2.56 2.36 -9.34
N THR A 87 -2.91 1.10 -9.55
CA THR A 87 -2.81 0.48 -10.87
C THR A 87 -3.70 1.18 -11.88
N LYS A 88 -4.95 1.46 -11.50
CA LYS A 88 -5.88 2.17 -12.39
C LYS A 88 -5.38 3.57 -12.69
N LYS A 89 -4.84 4.23 -11.69
CA LYS A 89 -4.30 5.57 -11.87
C LYS A 89 -3.15 5.58 -12.86
N LEU A 90 -2.23 4.64 -12.70
CA LEU A 90 -1.11 4.50 -13.60
C LEU A 90 -1.59 4.22 -15.03
N LEU A 91 -2.52 3.28 -15.15
CA LEU A 91 -3.05 2.90 -16.45
C LEU A 91 -3.69 4.09 -17.15
N ASP A 92 -4.51 4.86 -16.46
CA ASP A 92 -5.22 5.98 -17.06
C ASP A 92 -4.29 7.15 -17.33
N LYS A 93 -3.40 7.45 -16.41
CA LYS A 93 -2.57 8.66 -16.51
C LYS A 93 -1.42 8.48 -17.51
N VAL A 94 -0.77 7.34 -17.46
CA VAL A 94 0.45 7.12 -18.27
C VAL A 94 0.15 6.39 -19.57
N TYR A 95 -0.76 5.45 -19.54
CA TYR A 95 -1.07 4.59 -20.69
C TYR A 95 -2.42 4.91 -21.33
N GLU A 96 -3.12 5.92 -20.82
CA GLU A 96 -4.39 6.37 -21.36
C GLU A 96 -5.39 5.23 -21.50
N GLY A 97 -5.42 4.34 -20.51
CA GLY A 97 -6.33 3.21 -20.50
C GLY A 97 -5.88 2.02 -21.31
N ASN A 98 -4.72 2.10 -21.92
CA ASN A 98 -4.24 1.03 -22.81
C ASN A 98 -3.56 -0.08 -22.01
N VAL A 99 -4.33 -1.11 -21.64
CA VAL A 99 -3.82 -2.24 -20.85
C VAL A 99 -2.75 -2.98 -21.63
N LYS A 100 -2.96 -3.19 -22.93
CA LYS A 100 -2.00 -3.89 -23.75
C LYS A 100 -0.66 -3.17 -23.77
N GLY A 101 -0.69 -1.83 -23.82
CA GLY A 101 0.54 -1.04 -23.78
C GLY A 101 1.29 -1.21 -22.48
N LEU A 102 0.57 -1.23 -21.36
CA LEU A 102 1.19 -1.44 -20.07
C LEU A 102 1.86 -2.80 -19.99
N VAL A 103 1.15 -3.85 -20.38
CA VAL A 103 1.70 -5.21 -20.32
C VAL A 103 2.88 -5.36 -21.28
N SER A 104 2.78 -4.77 -22.49
CA SER A 104 3.89 -4.80 -23.44
C SER A 104 5.14 -4.18 -22.86
N ASN A 105 4.97 -3.06 -22.16
CA ASN A 105 6.11 -2.41 -21.53
C ASN A 105 6.75 -3.31 -20.47
N LEU A 106 5.92 -3.98 -19.68
CA LEU A 106 6.44 -4.90 -18.66
C LEU A 106 7.30 -6.00 -19.29
N ILE A 107 6.85 -6.51 -20.45
CA ILE A 107 7.59 -7.57 -21.15
C ILE A 107 8.89 -7.04 -21.75
N GLN A 108 8.80 -5.90 -22.43
CA GLN A 108 9.97 -5.33 -23.10
C GLN A 108 11.03 -4.83 -22.14
N SER A 109 10.60 -4.46 -20.92
CA SER A 109 11.52 -3.97 -19.90
C SER A 109 12.08 -5.09 -19.02
N ASP A 110 11.78 -6.33 -19.36
CA ASP A 110 12.19 -7.51 -18.59
C ASP A 110 11.68 -7.50 -17.15
N LEU A 111 10.54 -6.83 -16.93
CA LEU A 111 9.89 -6.83 -15.62
C LEU A 111 8.94 -8.00 -15.47
N LEU A 112 8.57 -8.62 -16.58
CA LEU A 112 7.69 -9.78 -16.59
C LEU A 112 8.43 -10.92 -17.28
N THR A 113 8.71 -11.99 -16.52
CA THR A 113 9.44 -13.14 -17.07
C THR A 113 8.48 -14.08 -17.80
N GLY A 114 9.05 -14.97 -18.62
CA GLY A 114 8.24 -15.97 -19.30
C GLY A 114 7.52 -16.90 -18.35
N GLU A 115 8.17 -17.22 -17.24
CA GLU A 115 7.53 -18.06 -16.23
C GLU A 115 6.35 -17.35 -15.57
N GLU A 116 6.55 -16.09 -15.21
CA GLU A 116 5.47 -15.29 -14.64
C GLU A 116 4.31 -15.14 -15.62
N TYR A 117 4.64 -14.95 -16.90
CA TYR A 117 3.61 -14.86 -17.91
C TYR A 117 2.76 -16.13 -17.98
N ARG A 118 3.42 -17.28 -17.91
CA ARG A 118 2.69 -18.54 -17.93
C ARG A 118 1.78 -18.71 -16.73
N GLU A 119 2.23 -18.27 -15.55
CA GLU A 119 1.41 -18.31 -14.35
C GLU A 119 0.22 -17.38 -14.47
N LEU A 120 0.45 -16.18 -14.98
CA LEU A 120 -0.61 -15.20 -15.17
C LEU A 120 -1.65 -15.67 -16.19
N LYS A 121 -1.18 -16.34 -17.23
CA LYS A 121 -2.08 -16.88 -18.25
C LYS A 121 -3.04 -17.89 -17.65
N LYS A 122 -2.57 -18.67 -16.68
CA LYS A 122 -3.43 -19.63 -16.00
C LYS A 122 -4.57 -18.96 -15.26
N LEU A 123 -4.30 -17.80 -14.65
CA LEU A 123 -5.34 -17.05 -13.97
C LEU A 123 -6.43 -16.61 -14.93
N LEU A 124 -6.01 -16.20 -16.12
CA LEU A 124 -6.95 -15.73 -17.12
C LEU A 124 -7.74 -16.86 -17.74
N ASP A 125 -7.10 -17.98 -18.02
CA ASP A 125 -7.70 -19.08 -18.78
C ASP A 125 -8.56 -20.01 -17.92
N GLY A 126 -8.15 -20.30 -16.73
CA GLY A 126 -8.84 -21.30 -15.94
C GLY A 126 -8.70 -21.14 -14.45
N GLY A 127 -8.11 -20.06 -14.04
CA GLY A 127 -7.87 -19.80 -12.62
C GLY A 127 -9.10 -19.45 -11.84
N ARG A 128 -10.25 -19.60 -12.44
CA ARG A 128 -11.50 -19.31 -11.74
C ARG A 128 -12.12 -20.56 -11.22
#